data_95b99cf4d883b042af9edbbfb71f16fe
#
_entry.id   95b99cf4d883b042af9edbbfb71f16fe
#
_cell.length_a   1.000
_cell.length_b   1.000
_cell.length_c   1.000
_cell.angle_alpha   90.00
_cell.angle_beta   90.00
_cell.angle_gamma   90.00
#
_symmetry.space_group_name_H-M   'P 1'
#
loop_
_entity.id
_entity.type
_entity.pdbx_description
1 polymer ?
#
loop_
_entity_poly.entity_id
_entity_poly.type
_entity_poly.pdbx_seq_one_letter_code
_entity_poly.pdbx_strand_id
1 'polypeptide(L)'
;MIERKCLDPNILEMISNILGDTNKGLTGSEIHRLLLQAKIEDISEKDEFCSKRKRLFNAFANFQNKYNCSNHILNFISLVLKPSRYVDKEDEFNSLRTAVNQQLAFAGYELKEDGQYRVIEKANIISDVQIKVENLKQELDSRKTHPEIFKYCKSELLQNNYFHSVFEANKGLFQRIRDLSNLQKDGINLIEEVFSQNPILIINNYQTNSERNEHTGFCNLLKGLCSMFRNTIAHEPKIEWEIKKQDALEILSIISYCHRRLDNAQKIR
;
A
#
# COMPACT_ATOMS: atom_id res chain seq x y z
N MET A 1 3.21 -32.39 -6.71
CA MET A 1 2.86 -30.96 -6.84
C MET A 1 1.36 -30.88 -6.75
N ILE A 2 0.78 -30.06 -5.87
CA ILE A 2 -0.68 -29.93 -5.76
C ILE A 2 -1.18 -29.30 -7.05
N GLU A 3 -2.09 -30.00 -7.74
CA GLU A 3 -2.68 -29.53 -9.00
C GLU A 3 -3.69 -28.42 -8.70
N ARG A 4 -3.46 -27.22 -9.26
CA ARG A 4 -4.31 -26.04 -9.07
C ARG A 4 -5.34 -26.00 -10.19
N LYS A 5 -6.60 -25.74 -9.84
CA LYS A 5 -7.71 -25.63 -10.80
C LYS A 5 -7.44 -24.55 -11.86
N CYS A 6 -8.02 -24.70 -13.02
CA CYS A 6 -8.00 -23.70 -14.09
C CYS A 6 -8.52 -22.35 -13.58
N LEU A 7 -7.90 -21.27 -14.05
CA LEU A 7 -8.43 -19.92 -13.90
C LEU A 7 -9.59 -19.69 -14.86
N ASP A 8 -10.55 -18.90 -14.45
CA ASP A 8 -11.65 -18.48 -15.32
C ASP A 8 -11.10 -17.69 -16.54
N PRO A 9 -11.67 -17.88 -17.76
CA PRO A 9 -11.21 -17.16 -18.95
C PRO A 9 -11.15 -15.63 -18.80
N ASN A 10 -12.12 -15.04 -18.08
CA ASN A 10 -12.08 -13.59 -17.81
C ASN A 10 -10.89 -13.19 -16.95
N ILE A 11 -10.53 -14.02 -15.96
CA ILE A 11 -9.33 -13.78 -15.12
C ILE A 11 -8.08 -13.85 -15.98
N LEU A 12 -7.97 -14.84 -16.88
CA LEU A 12 -6.85 -14.96 -17.81
C LEU A 12 -6.73 -13.73 -18.71
N GLU A 13 -7.85 -13.26 -19.26
CA GLU A 13 -7.90 -12.10 -20.13
C GLU A 13 -7.45 -10.84 -19.38
N MET A 14 -7.99 -10.59 -18.19
CA MET A 14 -7.63 -9.41 -17.38
C MET A 14 -6.17 -9.44 -16.96
N ILE A 15 -5.63 -10.57 -16.52
CA ILE A 15 -4.19 -10.71 -16.22
C ILE A 15 -3.35 -10.46 -17.47
N SER A 16 -3.76 -11.00 -18.62
CA SER A 16 -3.05 -10.77 -19.89
C SER A 16 -3.07 -9.29 -20.31
N ASN A 17 -4.18 -8.59 -20.05
CA ASN A 17 -4.31 -7.15 -20.30
C ASN A 17 -3.39 -6.32 -19.40
N ILE A 18 -3.26 -6.71 -18.12
CA ILE A 18 -2.38 -6.06 -17.14
C ILE A 18 -0.91 -6.28 -17.54
N LEU A 19 -0.50 -7.54 -17.73
CA LEU A 19 0.91 -7.89 -17.99
C LEU A 19 1.37 -7.54 -19.41
N GLY A 20 0.45 -7.53 -20.38
CA GLY A 20 0.69 -7.17 -21.77
C GLY A 20 0.40 -5.71 -22.10
N ASP A 21 0.27 -4.83 -21.12
CA ASP A 21 0.00 -3.41 -21.36
C ASP A 21 1.06 -2.77 -22.26
N THR A 22 0.65 -1.82 -23.11
CA THR A 22 1.52 -1.24 -24.13
C THR A 22 2.62 -0.39 -23.52
N ASN A 23 2.29 0.36 -22.46
CA ASN A 23 3.18 1.36 -21.87
C ASN A 23 3.92 0.83 -20.64
N LYS A 24 3.23 0.05 -19.80
CA LYS A 24 3.74 -0.42 -18.48
C LYS A 24 3.93 -1.93 -18.39
N GLY A 25 3.50 -2.68 -19.40
CA GLY A 25 3.60 -4.13 -19.42
C GLY A 25 4.92 -4.63 -19.99
N LEU A 26 5.03 -5.97 -20.01
CA LEU A 26 6.20 -6.67 -20.54
C LEU A 26 6.47 -6.34 -22.01
N THR A 27 7.73 -6.35 -22.40
CA THR A 27 8.15 -6.32 -23.81
C THR A 27 7.90 -7.69 -24.47
N GLY A 28 7.86 -7.72 -25.81
CA GLY A 28 7.68 -8.97 -26.55
C GLY A 28 8.76 -10.01 -26.27
N SER A 29 10.02 -9.58 -26.10
CA SER A 29 11.16 -10.44 -25.75
C SER A 29 11.08 -10.97 -24.31
N GLU A 30 10.61 -10.17 -23.36
CA GLU A 30 10.38 -10.61 -21.99
C GLU A 30 9.27 -11.64 -21.91
N ILE A 31 8.16 -11.43 -22.65
CA ILE A 31 7.07 -12.40 -22.75
C ILE A 31 7.60 -13.74 -23.23
N HIS A 32 8.35 -13.76 -24.33
CA HIS A 32 8.93 -14.99 -24.88
C HIS A 32 9.79 -15.72 -23.84
N ARG A 33 10.76 -15.03 -23.25
CA ARG A 33 11.67 -15.58 -22.25
C ARG A 33 10.94 -16.13 -21.03
N LEU A 34 9.95 -15.40 -20.53
CA LEU A 34 9.21 -15.79 -19.31
C LEU A 34 8.23 -16.94 -19.57
N LEU A 35 7.62 -17.02 -20.76
CA LEU A 35 6.80 -18.16 -21.17
C LEU A 35 7.65 -19.45 -21.22
N LEU A 36 8.85 -19.37 -21.82
CA LEU A 36 9.78 -20.51 -21.84
C LEU A 36 10.18 -20.94 -20.42
N GLN A 37 10.52 -20.01 -19.54
CA GLN A 37 10.86 -20.31 -18.15
C GLN A 37 9.68 -20.95 -17.39
N ALA A 38 8.47 -20.49 -17.67
CA ALA A 38 7.26 -21.07 -17.10
C ALA A 38 6.84 -22.41 -17.76
N LYS A 39 7.54 -22.87 -18.80
CA LYS A 39 7.20 -24.05 -19.62
C LYS A 39 5.80 -23.92 -20.26
N ILE A 40 5.48 -22.75 -20.76
CA ILE A 40 4.27 -22.46 -21.54
C ILE A 40 4.73 -22.21 -22.98
N GLU A 41 4.06 -22.86 -23.93
CA GLU A 41 4.34 -22.70 -25.37
C GLU A 41 3.98 -21.26 -25.80
N ASP A 42 4.96 -20.59 -26.46
CA ASP A 42 4.76 -19.28 -27.02
C ASP A 42 4.17 -19.37 -28.43
N ILE A 43 3.09 -18.67 -28.65
CA ILE A 43 2.35 -18.75 -29.93
C ILE A 43 2.73 -17.65 -30.93
N SER A 44 3.63 -16.73 -30.57
CA SER A 44 3.97 -15.56 -31.42
C SER A 44 4.63 -15.91 -32.76
N GLU A 45 5.24 -17.11 -32.84
CA GLU A 45 5.88 -17.56 -34.08
C GLU A 45 4.88 -17.88 -35.21
N LYS A 46 3.59 -17.99 -34.87
CA LYS A 46 2.52 -18.36 -35.81
C LYS A 46 1.64 -17.18 -36.27
N ASP A 47 1.79 -15.99 -35.67
CA ASP A 47 0.87 -14.87 -35.87
C ASP A 47 1.61 -13.50 -35.72
N GLU A 48 2.19 -13.01 -36.81
CA GLU A 48 3.00 -11.77 -36.86
C GLU A 48 2.25 -10.50 -36.40
N PHE A 49 0.92 -10.54 -36.31
CA PHE A 49 0.06 -9.40 -35.96
C PHE A 49 -0.59 -9.52 -34.55
N CYS A 50 -0.11 -10.41 -33.69
CA CYS A 50 -0.72 -10.62 -32.39
C CYS A 50 -0.26 -9.58 -31.37
N SER A 51 -1.19 -8.81 -30.77
CA SER A 51 -0.86 -7.90 -29.67
C SER A 51 -0.32 -8.69 -28.46
N LYS A 52 0.55 -8.04 -27.64
CA LYS A 52 1.12 -8.64 -26.42
C LYS A 52 0.04 -9.26 -25.51
N ARG A 53 -1.09 -8.58 -25.37
CA ARG A 53 -2.26 -9.02 -24.55
C ARG A 53 -2.87 -10.30 -25.13
N LYS A 54 -3.15 -10.32 -26.42
CA LYS A 54 -3.71 -11.49 -27.12
C LYS A 54 -2.74 -12.66 -27.12
N ARG A 55 -1.45 -12.41 -27.30
CA ARG A 55 -0.38 -13.41 -27.23
C ARG A 55 -0.36 -14.12 -25.87
N LEU A 56 -0.37 -13.35 -24.75
CA LEU A 56 -0.41 -13.90 -23.40
C LEU A 56 -1.71 -14.70 -23.15
N PHE A 57 -2.86 -14.12 -23.49
CA PHE A 57 -4.14 -14.79 -23.31
C PHE A 57 -4.19 -16.13 -24.04
N ASN A 58 -3.81 -16.16 -25.32
CA ASN A 58 -3.83 -17.38 -26.10
C ASN A 58 -2.83 -18.44 -25.56
N ALA A 59 -1.63 -18.02 -25.15
CA ALA A 59 -0.65 -18.93 -24.54
C ALA A 59 -1.19 -19.56 -23.25
N PHE A 60 -1.83 -18.78 -22.39
CA PHE A 60 -2.44 -19.27 -21.16
C PHE A 60 -3.66 -20.16 -21.42
N ALA A 61 -4.55 -19.75 -22.32
CA ALA A 61 -5.73 -20.53 -22.67
C ALA A 61 -5.35 -21.89 -23.30
N ASN A 62 -4.40 -21.89 -24.24
CA ASN A 62 -3.89 -23.13 -24.84
C ASN A 62 -3.27 -24.07 -23.81
N PHE A 63 -2.50 -23.49 -22.86
CA PHE A 63 -1.92 -24.28 -21.78
C PHE A 63 -2.99 -24.93 -20.91
N GLN A 64 -3.99 -24.16 -20.45
CA GLN A 64 -5.08 -24.69 -19.62
C GLN A 64 -5.92 -25.73 -20.34
N ASN A 65 -6.24 -25.49 -21.60
CA ASN A 65 -7.00 -26.44 -22.43
C ASN A 65 -6.26 -27.78 -22.61
N LYS A 66 -4.92 -27.72 -22.67
CA LYS A 66 -4.09 -28.93 -22.87
C LYS A 66 -3.86 -29.70 -21.58
N TYR A 67 -3.63 -29.00 -20.44
CA TYR A 67 -3.17 -29.62 -19.20
C TYR A 67 -4.19 -29.58 -18.07
N ASN A 68 -5.31 -28.91 -18.26
CA ASN A 68 -6.40 -28.75 -17.29
C ASN A 68 -5.96 -28.23 -15.89
N CYS A 69 -4.93 -27.40 -15.86
CA CYS A 69 -4.41 -26.82 -14.62
C CYS A 69 -3.84 -25.42 -14.85
N SER A 70 -3.69 -24.64 -13.76
CA SER A 70 -3.14 -23.26 -13.80
C SER A 70 -1.73 -23.14 -13.23
N ASN A 71 -1.07 -24.22 -12.84
CA ASN A 71 0.20 -24.19 -12.11
C ASN A 71 1.30 -23.38 -12.83
N HIS A 72 1.44 -23.59 -14.15
CA HIS A 72 2.46 -22.92 -14.94
C HIS A 72 2.13 -21.44 -15.21
N ILE A 73 0.84 -21.10 -15.30
CA ILE A 73 0.39 -19.72 -15.45
C ILE A 73 0.69 -18.93 -14.16
N LEU A 74 0.38 -19.51 -13.02
CA LEU A 74 0.74 -18.91 -11.72
C LEU A 74 2.26 -18.79 -11.56
N ASN A 75 3.03 -19.80 -12.03
CA ASN A 75 4.49 -19.70 -12.06
C ASN A 75 4.96 -18.56 -12.98
N PHE A 76 4.36 -18.38 -14.16
CA PHE A 76 4.65 -17.24 -15.04
C PHE A 76 4.43 -15.91 -14.33
N ILE A 77 3.31 -15.74 -13.65
CA ILE A 77 3.01 -14.52 -12.89
C ILE A 77 4.04 -14.28 -11.79
N SER A 78 4.46 -15.33 -11.04
CA SER A 78 5.54 -15.24 -10.05
C SER A 78 6.88 -14.85 -10.67
N LEU A 79 7.19 -15.34 -11.86
CA LEU A 79 8.43 -14.97 -12.59
C LEU A 79 8.39 -13.51 -13.06
N VAL A 80 7.23 -13.02 -13.51
CA VAL A 80 7.03 -11.60 -13.85
C VAL A 80 7.24 -10.74 -12.63
N LEU A 81 6.57 -11.05 -11.52
CA LEU A 81 6.56 -10.31 -10.26
C LEU A 81 7.63 -10.82 -9.27
N LYS A 82 8.79 -11.25 -9.79
CA LYS A 82 9.92 -11.62 -8.94
C LYS A 82 10.55 -10.34 -8.35
N PRO A 83 10.67 -10.20 -7.00
CA PRO A 83 11.16 -8.96 -6.38
C PRO A 83 12.50 -8.48 -6.91
N SER A 84 13.41 -9.41 -7.24
CA SER A 84 14.74 -9.09 -7.80
C SER A 84 14.71 -8.35 -9.15
N ARG A 85 13.57 -8.26 -9.82
CA ARG A 85 13.43 -7.48 -11.07
C ARG A 85 13.07 -6.02 -10.83
N TYR A 86 12.73 -5.67 -9.59
CA TYR A 86 12.16 -4.37 -9.22
C TYR A 86 12.92 -3.68 -8.08
N VAL A 87 14.20 -4.00 -7.89
CA VAL A 87 15.04 -3.48 -6.78
C VAL A 87 14.98 -1.95 -6.69
N ASP A 88 14.97 -1.25 -7.84
CA ASP A 88 14.91 0.22 -7.90
C ASP A 88 13.52 0.73 -8.36
N LYS A 89 12.48 -0.12 -8.33
CA LYS A 89 11.15 0.15 -8.86
C LYS A 89 10.02 -0.41 -7.97
N GLU A 90 10.13 -0.17 -6.67
CA GLU A 90 9.20 -0.74 -5.68
C GLU A 90 7.75 -0.33 -5.96
N ASP A 91 7.51 0.92 -6.34
CA ASP A 91 6.15 1.42 -6.65
C ASP A 91 5.55 0.71 -7.87
N GLU A 92 6.35 0.45 -8.90
CA GLU A 92 5.92 -0.30 -10.09
C GLU A 92 5.58 -1.74 -9.74
N PHE A 93 6.42 -2.40 -8.92
CA PHE A 93 6.16 -3.74 -8.40
C PHE A 93 4.84 -3.83 -7.63
N ASN A 94 4.66 -2.94 -6.66
CA ASN A 94 3.49 -2.95 -5.80
C ASN A 94 2.20 -2.63 -6.58
N SER A 95 2.24 -1.67 -7.49
CA SER A 95 1.11 -1.34 -8.36
C SER A 95 0.70 -2.53 -9.24
N LEU A 96 1.67 -3.19 -9.87
CA LEU A 96 1.43 -4.33 -10.74
C LEU A 96 0.95 -5.55 -9.93
N ARG A 97 1.56 -5.84 -8.79
CA ARG A 97 1.15 -6.91 -7.87
C ARG A 97 -0.28 -6.71 -7.38
N THR A 98 -0.64 -5.49 -7.01
CA THR A 98 -2.00 -5.14 -6.58
C THR A 98 -3.01 -5.41 -7.70
N ALA A 99 -2.74 -4.93 -8.91
CA ALA A 99 -3.63 -5.14 -10.05
C ALA A 99 -3.83 -6.63 -10.40
N VAL A 100 -2.75 -7.43 -10.33
CA VAL A 100 -2.81 -8.88 -10.55
C VAL A 100 -3.57 -9.58 -9.40
N ASN A 101 -3.33 -9.20 -8.15
CA ASN A 101 -4.02 -9.79 -7.00
C ASN A 101 -5.52 -9.52 -6.98
N GLN A 102 -5.97 -8.37 -7.50
CA GLN A 102 -7.41 -8.10 -7.70
C GLN A 102 -8.08 -9.17 -8.56
N GLN A 103 -7.40 -9.64 -9.60
CA GLN A 103 -7.92 -10.70 -10.47
C GLN A 103 -7.78 -12.09 -9.83
N LEU A 104 -6.64 -12.36 -9.19
CA LEU A 104 -6.37 -13.64 -8.53
C LEU A 104 -7.29 -13.91 -7.34
N ALA A 105 -7.80 -12.86 -6.66
CA ALA A 105 -8.74 -12.99 -5.56
C ALA A 105 -10.03 -13.71 -5.98
N PHE A 106 -10.51 -13.53 -7.21
CA PHE A 106 -11.64 -14.26 -7.77
C PHE A 106 -11.33 -15.74 -8.01
N ALA A 107 -10.06 -16.11 -8.07
CA ALA A 107 -9.62 -17.50 -8.16
C ALA A 107 -9.24 -18.10 -6.80
N GLY A 108 -9.26 -17.31 -5.72
CA GLY A 108 -8.87 -17.72 -4.37
C GLY A 108 -7.37 -17.76 -4.13
N TYR A 109 -6.61 -16.94 -4.86
CA TYR A 109 -5.15 -16.81 -4.71
C TYR A 109 -4.73 -15.39 -4.45
N GLU A 110 -3.60 -15.25 -3.74
CA GLU A 110 -2.89 -13.98 -3.55
C GLU A 110 -1.39 -14.22 -3.70
N LEU A 111 -0.72 -13.37 -4.47
CA LEU A 111 0.74 -13.33 -4.60
C LEU A 111 1.31 -12.38 -3.54
N LYS A 112 2.12 -12.93 -2.62
CA LYS A 112 2.79 -12.17 -1.57
C LYS A 112 3.99 -11.39 -2.12
N GLU A 113 4.55 -10.51 -1.30
CA GLU A 113 5.74 -9.71 -1.66
C GLU A 113 6.99 -10.57 -1.94
N ASP A 114 7.10 -11.73 -1.31
CA ASP A 114 8.17 -12.69 -1.53
C ASP A 114 8.03 -13.50 -2.83
N GLY A 115 6.96 -13.26 -3.62
CA GLY A 115 6.67 -13.96 -4.86
C GLY A 115 5.99 -15.32 -4.66
N GLN A 116 5.63 -15.70 -3.42
CA GLN A 116 4.91 -16.92 -3.13
C GLN A 116 3.39 -16.71 -3.12
N TYR A 117 2.65 -17.76 -3.46
CA TYR A 117 1.19 -17.75 -3.37
C TYR A 117 0.70 -18.23 -2.01
N ARG A 118 -0.33 -17.56 -1.50
CA ARG A 118 -1.21 -18.13 -0.49
C ARG A 118 -2.61 -18.37 -1.05
N VAL A 119 -3.29 -19.38 -0.52
CA VAL A 119 -4.71 -19.62 -0.80
C VAL A 119 -5.48 -18.68 0.13
N ILE A 120 -6.43 -17.96 -0.45
CA ILE A 120 -7.36 -17.08 0.26
C ILE A 120 -8.78 -17.52 -0.04
N GLU A 121 -9.73 -17.07 0.76
CA GLU A 121 -11.14 -17.25 0.44
C GLU A 121 -11.46 -16.57 -0.90
N LYS A 122 -12.15 -17.31 -1.80
CA LYS A 122 -12.50 -16.80 -3.12
C LYS A 122 -13.43 -15.59 -2.99
N ALA A 123 -13.11 -14.50 -3.70
CA ALA A 123 -14.00 -13.36 -3.81
C ALA A 123 -15.15 -13.69 -4.75
N ASN A 124 -16.39 -13.28 -4.40
CA ASN A 124 -17.57 -13.53 -5.22
C ASN A 124 -18.12 -12.25 -5.86
N ILE A 125 -17.83 -11.10 -5.25
CA ILE A 125 -18.27 -9.79 -5.73
C ILE A 125 -17.08 -8.81 -5.75
N ILE A 126 -17.21 -7.72 -6.51
CA ILE A 126 -16.13 -6.71 -6.65
C ILE A 126 -15.76 -6.10 -5.29
N SER A 127 -16.73 -5.86 -4.41
CA SER A 127 -16.45 -5.35 -3.06
C SER A 127 -15.61 -6.33 -2.21
N ASP A 128 -15.77 -7.65 -2.38
CA ASP A 128 -14.92 -8.63 -1.68
C ASP A 128 -13.46 -8.51 -2.11
N VAL A 129 -13.21 -8.25 -3.41
CA VAL A 129 -11.86 -8.03 -3.93
C VAL A 129 -11.25 -6.77 -3.33
N GLN A 130 -12.02 -5.68 -3.30
CA GLN A 130 -11.58 -4.42 -2.71
C GLN A 130 -11.27 -4.58 -1.22
N ILE A 131 -12.12 -5.27 -0.47
CA ILE A 131 -11.90 -5.58 0.95
C ILE A 131 -10.62 -6.42 1.16
N LYS A 132 -10.33 -7.36 0.26
CA LYS A 132 -9.17 -8.26 0.40
C LYS A 132 -7.84 -7.62 -0.05
N VAL A 133 -7.89 -6.64 -0.95
CA VAL A 133 -6.71 -6.02 -1.57
C VAL A 133 -6.44 -4.58 -1.07
N GLU A 134 -7.48 -3.81 -0.70
CA GLU A 134 -7.36 -2.39 -0.31
C GLU A 134 -7.77 -2.10 1.16
N ASN A 135 -7.66 -3.05 2.00
CA ASN A 135 -8.32 -3.12 3.31
C ASN A 135 -8.02 -1.94 4.27
N LEU A 136 -6.81 -1.36 4.27
CA LEU A 136 -6.45 -0.30 5.21
C LEU A 136 -7.12 1.03 4.88
N LYS A 137 -7.11 1.43 3.62
CA LYS A 137 -7.71 2.70 3.18
C LYS A 137 -9.21 2.74 3.42
N GLN A 138 -9.93 1.68 3.07
CA GLN A 138 -11.38 1.59 3.25
C GLN A 138 -11.77 1.60 4.73
N GLU A 139 -11.01 0.93 5.60
CA GLU A 139 -11.25 0.99 7.03
C GLU A 139 -11.02 2.40 7.59
N LEU A 140 -9.99 3.10 7.13
CA LEU A 140 -9.74 4.49 7.51
C LEU A 140 -10.85 5.43 7.00
N ASP A 141 -11.35 5.23 5.78
CA ASP A 141 -12.49 5.97 5.23
C ASP A 141 -13.76 5.73 6.06
N SER A 142 -14.06 4.47 6.42
CA SER A 142 -15.21 4.12 7.26
C SER A 142 -15.14 4.75 8.67
N ARG A 143 -13.94 4.94 9.20
CA ARG A 143 -13.67 5.62 10.49
C ARG A 143 -13.72 7.14 10.38
N LYS A 144 -14.02 7.70 9.20
CA LYS A 144 -14.00 9.14 8.93
C LYS A 144 -12.65 9.77 9.30
N THR A 145 -11.58 9.11 8.90
CA THR A 145 -10.20 9.56 9.14
C THR A 145 -9.97 10.92 8.51
N HIS A 146 -9.22 11.78 9.19
CA HIS A 146 -8.94 13.14 8.72
C HIS A 146 -8.27 13.16 7.34
N PRO A 147 -8.67 14.05 6.40
CA PRO A 147 -8.16 14.08 5.02
C PRO A 147 -6.63 14.22 4.90
N GLU A 148 -5.97 14.89 5.83
CA GLU A 148 -4.51 15.03 5.85
C GLU A 148 -3.77 13.68 5.91
N ILE A 149 -4.37 12.63 6.47
CA ILE A 149 -3.79 11.27 6.44
C ILE A 149 -3.62 10.81 5.00
N PHE A 150 -4.66 10.95 4.19
CA PHE A 150 -4.66 10.51 2.78
C PHE A 150 -3.79 11.38 1.87
N LYS A 151 -3.47 12.60 2.29
CA LYS A 151 -2.59 13.51 1.54
C LYS A 151 -1.15 13.01 1.56
N TYR A 152 -0.66 12.55 2.72
CA TYR A 152 0.76 12.23 2.92
C TYR A 152 1.11 10.74 2.75
N CYS A 153 0.15 9.83 2.89
CA CYS A 153 0.42 8.39 2.82
C CYS A 153 -0.48 7.65 1.81
N LYS A 154 -0.91 8.30 0.75
CA LYS A 154 -1.87 7.75 -0.21
C LYS A 154 -1.35 6.50 -0.92
N SER A 155 -0.12 6.51 -1.39
CA SER A 155 0.51 5.38 -2.08
C SER A 155 0.68 4.18 -1.15
N GLU A 156 1.13 4.43 0.08
CA GLU A 156 1.38 3.42 1.09
C GLU A 156 0.08 2.72 1.54
N LEU A 157 -1.01 3.50 1.66
CA LEU A 157 -2.34 2.97 1.99
C LEU A 157 -2.89 2.06 0.90
N LEU A 158 -2.68 2.43 -0.37
CA LEU A 158 -3.10 1.62 -1.51
C LEU A 158 -2.31 0.31 -1.62
N GLN A 159 -1.09 0.28 -1.14
CA GLN A 159 -0.19 -0.87 -1.17
C GLN A 159 -0.21 -1.69 0.12
N ASN A 160 -1.02 -1.31 1.12
CA ASN A 160 -1.02 -1.88 2.47
C ASN A 160 0.38 -1.90 3.13
N ASN A 161 1.20 -0.90 2.82
CA ASN A 161 2.51 -0.72 3.45
C ASN A 161 2.34 0.00 4.79
N TYR A 162 2.00 -0.76 5.82
CA TYR A 162 1.59 -0.25 7.13
C TYR A 162 2.66 0.59 7.81
N PHE A 163 3.91 0.15 7.72
CA PHE A 163 5.06 0.87 8.28
C PHE A 163 5.22 2.25 7.64
N HIS A 164 5.28 2.32 6.31
CA HIS A 164 5.42 3.60 5.61
C HIS A 164 4.17 4.46 5.72
N SER A 165 2.97 3.88 5.77
CA SER A 165 1.73 4.64 6.00
C SER A 165 1.78 5.43 7.31
N VAL A 166 2.21 4.79 8.40
CA VAL A 166 2.34 5.42 9.71
C VAL A 166 3.43 6.50 9.69
N PHE A 167 4.57 6.20 9.07
CA PHE A 167 5.70 7.12 8.98
C PHE A 167 5.36 8.39 8.19
N GLU A 168 4.80 8.25 7.00
CA GLU A 168 4.43 9.39 6.16
C GLU A 168 3.28 10.21 6.77
N ALA A 169 2.27 9.56 7.38
CA ALA A 169 1.22 10.27 8.10
C ALA A 169 1.77 11.09 9.28
N ASN A 170 2.72 10.51 10.02
CA ASN A 170 3.36 11.22 11.14
C ASN A 170 4.21 12.40 10.64
N LYS A 171 4.98 12.23 9.56
CA LYS A 171 5.70 13.36 8.91
C LYS A 171 4.75 14.47 8.49
N GLY A 172 3.59 14.10 7.92
CA GLY A 172 2.55 15.04 7.54
C GLY A 172 1.99 15.84 8.72
N LEU A 173 1.80 15.19 9.87
CA LEU A 173 1.39 15.87 11.11
C LEU A 173 2.41 16.93 11.55
N PHE A 174 3.70 16.59 11.55
CA PHE A 174 4.77 17.54 11.92
C PHE A 174 4.92 18.65 10.87
N GLN A 175 4.74 18.35 9.59
CA GLN A 175 4.73 19.38 8.55
C GLN A 175 3.61 20.39 8.79
N ARG A 176 2.41 19.93 9.11
CA ARG A 176 1.27 20.81 9.42
C ARG A 176 1.53 21.69 10.64
N ILE A 177 2.19 21.16 11.69
CA ILE A 177 2.57 21.96 12.86
C ILE A 177 3.57 23.07 12.47
N ARG A 178 4.55 22.77 11.61
CA ARG A 178 5.48 23.79 11.07
C ARG A 178 4.73 24.88 10.32
N ASP A 179 3.82 24.49 9.45
CA ASP A 179 3.05 25.42 8.61
C ASP A 179 2.17 26.35 9.48
N LEU A 180 1.50 25.82 10.51
CA LEU A 180 0.66 26.61 11.42
C LEU A 180 1.46 27.52 12.33
N SER A 181 2.64 27.10 12.77
CA SER A 181 3.49 27.87 13.70
C SER A 181 4.43 28.83 12.99
N ASN A 182 4.70 28.62 11.68
CA ASN A 182 5.77 29.29 10.91
C ASN A 182 7.19 29.02 11.44
N LEU A 183 7.40 27.85 12.06
CA LEU A 183 8.71 27.42 12.52
C LEU A 183 9.34 26.40 11.58
N GLN A 184 10.69 26.43 11.49
CA GLN A 184 11.47 25.45 10.70
C GLN A 184 12.10 24.36 11.59
N LYS A 185 11.79 24.34 12.88
CA LYS A 185 12.26 23.32 13.82
C LYS A 185 11.61 21.96 13.54
N ASP A 186 12.13 20.93 14.18
CA ASP A 186 11.70 19.58 13.95
C ASP A 186 11.71 18.74 15.24
N GLY A 187 10.97 17.60 15.21
CA GLY A 187 10.94 16.65 16.31
C GLY A 187 10.39 17.24 17.61
N ILE A 188 10.94 16.78 18.74
CA ILE A 188 10.52 17.20 20.08
C ILE A 188 10.74 18.71 20.28
N ASN A 189 11.81 19.29 19.74
CA ASN A 189 12.09 20.72 19.86
C ASN A 189 11.00 21.58 19.21
N LEU A 190 10.43 21.15 18.09
CA LEU A 190 9.29 21.83 17.47
C LEU A 190 8.06 21.79 18.40
N ILE A 191 7.74 20.61 18.93
CA ILE A 191 6.56 20.42 19.78
C ILE A 191 6.67 21.26 21.07
N GLU A 192 7.84 21.27 21.68
CA GLU A 192 8.08 22.04 22.91
C GLU A 192 7.93 23.54 22.70
N GLU A 193 8.46 24.06 21.60
CA GLU A 193 8.33 25.49 21.33
C GLU A 193 6.90 25.88 20.95
N VAL A 194 6.18 25.00 20.23
CA VAL A 194 4.83 25.30 19.77
C VAL A 194 3.80 25.15 20.89
N PHE A 195 3.91 24.12 21.75
CA PHE A 195 2.82 23.73 22.67
C PHE A 195 3.17 23.70 24.15
N SER A 196 4.39 24.09 24.60
CA SER A 196 4.74 24.00 26.03
C SER A 196 4.25 25.21 26.85
N GLN A 197 4.99 25.64 27.88
CA GLN A 197 4.56 26.64 28.87
C GLN A 197 4.23 28.03 28.30
N ASN A 198 4.84 28.41 27.18
CA ASN A 198 4.56 29.64 26.45
C ASN A 198 4.21 29.33 25.01
N PRO A 199 3.01 28.79 24.78
CA PRO A 199 2.66 28.22 23.49
C PRO A 199 2.55 29.25 22.38
N ILE A 200 2.89 28.81 21.13
CA ILE A 200 2.62 29.56 19.91
C ILE A 200 1.23 29.22 19.39
N LEU A 201 0.84 27.94 19.49
CA LEU A 201 -0.48 27.44 19.14
C LEU A 201 -1.19 26.91 20.37
N ILE A 202 -2.47 27.24 20.50
CA ILE A 202 -3.38 26.67 21.52
C ILE A 202 -4.50 25.89 20.83
N ILE A 203 -4.90 24.74 21.41
CA ILE A 203 -5.93 23.84 20.85
C ILE A 203 -7.33 24.05 21.44
N ASN A 204 -7.45 24.96 22.38
CA ASN A 204 -8.68 25.35 23.07
C ASN A 204 -8.53 26.80 23.54
N ASN A 205 -9.44 27.34 24.38
CA ASN A 205 -9.38 28.71 24.83
C ASN A 205 -8.24 29.02 25.84
N TYR A 206 -7.61 27.99 26.42
CA TYR A 206 -6.47 28.05 27.32
C TYR A 206 -6.70 28.94 28.60
N GLN A 207 -7.97 29.04 29.03
CA GLN A 207 -8.36 29.90 30.16
C GLN A 207 -8.46 29.11 31.47
N THR A 208 -9.07 27.95 31.45
CA THR A 208 -9.30 27.12 32.64
C THR A 208 -8.14 26.14 32.89
N ASN A 209 -8.04 25.64 34.13
CA ASN A 209 -7.06 24.59 34.45
C ASN A 209 -7.28 23.32 33.65
N SER A 210 -8.55 22.95 33.38
CA SER A 210 -8.87 21.80 32.56
C SER A 210 -8.40 21.94 31.12
N GLU A 211 -8.58 23.14 30.53
CA GLU A 211 -8.10 23.41 29.16
C GLU A 211 -6.57 23.40 29.08
N ARG A 212 -5.88 23.94 30.11
CA ARG A 212 -4.40 23.88 30.19
C ARG A 212 -3.90 22.44 30.35
N ASN A 213 -4.58 21.62 31.14
CA ASN A 213 -4.25 20.22 31.30
C ASN A 213 -4.48 19.42 29.99
N GLU A 214 -5.58 19.68 29.28
CA GLU A 214 -5.85 19.10 27.98
C GLU A 214 -4.75 19.50 26.96
N HIS A 215 -4.37 20.76 26.92
CA HIS A 215 -3.32 21.27 26.05
C HIS A 215 -1.96 20.61 26.36
N THR A 216 -1.61 20.50 27.65
CA THR A 216 -0.39 19.80 28.09
C THR A 216 -0.43 18.31 27.72
N GLY A 217 -1.59 17.66 27.88
CA GLY A 217 -1.82 16.28 27.46
C GLY A 217 -1.62 16.11 25.94
N PHE A 218 -2.12 17.04 25.13
CA PHE A 218 -1.92 17.04 23.68
C PHE A 218 -0.44 17.22 23.32
N CYS A 219 0.28 18.13 23.96
CA CYS A 219 1.73 18.29 23.79
C CYS A 219 2.47 16.96 24.07
N ASN A 220 2.14 16.28 25.15
CA ASN A 220 2.74 15.00 25.52
C ASN A 220 2.38 13.88 24.52
N LEU A 221 1.16 13.85 24.00
CA LEU A 221 0.75 12.94 22.95
C LEU A 221 1.58 13.11 21.67
N LEU A 222 1.81 14.35 21.25
CA LEU A 222 2.66 14.66 20.08
C LEU A 222 4.11 14.23 20.31
N LYS A 223 4.66 14.43 21.53
CA LYS A 223 6.00 13.95 21.89
C LYS A 223 6.08 12.41 21.83
N GLY A 224 5.04 11.73 22.30
CA GLY A 224 4.92 10.26 22.20
C GLY A 224 4.93 9.78 20.74
N LEU A 225 4.12 10.40 19.88
CA LEU A 225 4.09 10.08 18.44
C LEU A 225 5.45 10.36 17.77
N CYS A 226 6.13 11.43 18.15
CA CYS A 226 7.47 11.72 17.65
C CYS A 226 8.47 10.62 18.03
N SER A 227 8.51 10.27 19.31
CA SER A 227 9.49 9.31 19.84
C SER A 227 9.24 7.91 19.32
N MET A 228 7.98 7.44 19.30
CA MET A 228 7.64 6.08 18.92
C MET A 228 7.69 5.84 17.40
N PHE A 229 7.17 6.79 16.60
CA PHE A 229 6.88 6.53 15.18
C PHE A 229 7.69 7.40 14.22
N ARG A 230 8.55 8.29 14.71
CA ARG A 230 9.42 9.08 13.88
C ARG A 230 10.90 8.80 14.15
N ASN A 231 11.33 8.90 15.41
CA ASN A 231 12.74 8.71 15.75
C ASN A 231 13.16 7.25 15.64
N THR A 232 12.36 6.32 16.13
CA THR A 232 12.64 4.89 16.06
C THR A 232 12.74 4.41 14.62
N ILE A 233 11.77 4.82 13.78
CA ILE A 233 11.72 4.44 12.37
C ILE A 233 12.89 5.03 11.56
N ALA A 234 13.42 6.18 11.94
CA ALA A 234 14.55 6.81 11.25
C ALA A 234 15.90 6.12 11.52
N HIS A 235 16.01 5.31 12.57
CA HIS A 235 17.27 4.75 13.04
C HIS A 235 17.32 3.21 13.03
N GLU A 236 16.16 2.54 13.00
CA GLU A 236 16.08 1.07 13.02
C GLU A 236 15.81 0.50 11.62
N PRO A 237 16.44 -0.63 11.25
CA PRO A 237 16.12 -1.33 10.01
C PRO A 237 14.65 -1.77 9.98
N LYS A 238 13.98 -1.58 8.86
CA LYS A 238 12.58 -1.98 8.62
C LYS A 238 12.28 -3.45 9.01
N ILE A 239 13.28 -4.32 8.92
CA ILE A 239 13.19 -5.75 9.25
C ILE A 239 12.96 -5.99 10.75
N GLU A 240 13.41 -5.08 11.59
CA GLU A 240 13.34 -5.22 13.06
C GLU A 240 12.09 -4.54 13.65
N TRP A 241 11.37 -3.72 12.85
CA TRP A 241 10.19 -2.99 13.29
C TRP A 241 8.98 -3.27 12.40
N GLU A 242 8.26 -4.35 12.68
CA GLU A 242 7.03 -4.69 11.98
C GLU A 242 5.83 -3.97 12.59
N ILE A 243 5.06 -3.22 11.78
CA ILE A 243 3.76 -2.66 12.16
C ILE A 243 2.67 -3.53 11.51
N LYS A 244 1.84 -4.17 12.33
CA LYS A 244 0.70 -4.94 11.86
C LYS A 244 -0.45 -4.02 11.43
N LYS A 245 -1.38 -4.53 10.63
CA LYS A 245 -2.54 -3.78 10.14
C LYS A 245 -3.33 -3.13 11.27
N GLN A 246 -3.61 -3.87 12.35
CA GLN A 246 -4.38 -3.35 13.47
C GLN A 246 -3.66 -2.18 14.15
N ASP A 247 -2.35 -2.32 14.40
CA ASP A 247 -1.54 -1.24 14.99
C ASP A 247 -1.53 0.01 14.10
N ALA A 248 -1.38 -0.19 12.78
CA ALA A 248 -1.42 0.92 11.81
C ALA A 248 -2.75 1.66 11.84
N LEU A 249 -3.88 0.94 11.90
CA LEU A 249 -5.21 1.55 12.01
C LEU A 249 -5.37 2.39 13.28
N GLU A 250 -4.87 1.90 14.40
CA GLU A 250 -4.95 2.60 15.69
C GLU A 250 -4.04 3.84 15.69
N ILE A 251 -2.80 3.70 15.24
CA ILE A 251 -1.85 4.82 15.17
C ILE A 251 -2.35 5.91 14.19
N LEU A 252 -2.82 5.53 13.00
CA LEU A 252 -3.37 6.48 12.03
C LEU A 252 -4.65 7.15 12.56
N SER A 253 -5.44 6.48 13.39
CA SER A 253 -6.60 7.07 14.07
C SER A 253 -6.18 8.11 15.12
N ILE A 254 -5.10 7.87 15.86
CA ILE A 254 -4.52 8.83 16.81
C ILE A 254 -3.96 10.06 16.05
N ILE A 255 -3.22 9.85 14.97
CA ILE A 255 -2.70 10.94 14.13
C ILE A 255 -3.87 11.75 13.53
N SER A 256 -4.93 11.09 13.07
CA SER A 256 -6.16 11.71 12.60
C SER A 256 -6.83 12.58 13.69
N TYR A 257 -6.88 12.09 14.93
CA TYR A 257 -7.35 12.88 16.07
C TYR A 257 -6.50 14.13 16.30
N CYS A 258 -5.17 14.01 16.20
CA CYS A 258 -4.28 15.17 16.33
C CYS A 258 -4.57 16.21 15.24
N HIS A 259 -4.79 15.80 14.00
CA HIS A 259 -5.18 16.71 12.92
C HIS A 259 -6.49 17.45 13.22
N ARG A 260 -7.52 16.74 13.75
CA ARG A 260 -8.78 17.40 14.16
C ARG A 260 -8.59 18.41 15.29
N ARG A 261 -7.67 18.16 16.22
CA ARG A 261 -7.33 19.13 17.27
C ARG A 261 -6.65 20.38 16.67
N LEU A 262 -5.80 20.17 15.65
CA LEU A 262 -5.13 21.26 14.94
C LEU A 262 -6.07 22.09 14.04
N ASP A 263 -7.23 21.56 13.61
CA ASP A 263 -8.24 22.33 12.84
C ASP A 263 -8.74 23.54 13.61
N ASN A 264 -8.84 23.41 14.93
CA ASN A 264 -9.32 24.46 15.83
C ASN A 264 -8.17 25.19 16.54
N ALA A 265 -6.92 24.90 16.18
CA ALA A 265 -5.78 25.54 16.82
C ALA A 265 -5.68 27.03 16.45
N GLN A 266 -5.41 27.85 17.44
CA GLN A 266 -5.25 29.30 17.27
C GLN A 266 -3.80 29.68 17.50
N LYS A 267 -3.24 30.51 16.62
CA LYS A 267 -1.93 31.09 16.80
C LYS A 267 -2.06 32.34 17.68
N ILE A 268 -1.36 32.36 18.79
CA ILE A 268 -1.43 33.46 19.78
C ILE A 268 -0.14 34.23 19.89
N ARG A 269 0.91 33.74 19.22
CA ARG A 269 2.24 34.38 19.23
C ARG A 269 2.96 34.27 17.87
#